data_edf95a61bba6264c58071452191c7fdd
#
_entry.id   edf95a61bba6264c58071452191c7fdd
#
_cell.length_a   1.000
_cell.length_b   1.000
_cell.length_c   1.000
_cell.angle_alpha   90.00
_cell.angle_beta   90.00
_cell.angle_gamma   90.00
#
_symmetry.space_group_name_H-M   'P 1'
#
loop_
_entity.id
_entity.type
_entity.pdbx_description
1 polymer ?
#
loop_
_entity_poly.entity_id
_entity_poly.type
_entity_poly.pdbx_seq_one_letter_code
_entity_poly.pdbx_strand_id
1 'polypeptide(L)'
;LFGRPQKVEAQGIRLHTGVDGQGAVNFQYEDMNATVLYSKIANSSLPTEIEGEKGNLILDKIHITNTVDFIPRQVVGQGQEQANIPHSIGVSLEKSPYYYEIAEFINLIEQGKQESSVNSWENSLVTMEIMDEVRKQLGVRYPADLI
;
A
#
# COMPACT_ATOMS: atom_id res chain seq x y z
N LEU A 1 4.04 3.99 3.09
CA LEU A 1 4.86 4.49 1.99
C LEU A 1 4.78 6.02 1.87
N PHE A 2 3.59 6.59 1.81
CA PHE A 2 3.37 8.00 1.44
C PHE A 2 2.91 8.88 2.61
N GLY A 3 2.84 8.34 3.83
CA GLY A 3 2.41 9.08 5.01
C GLY A 3 0.92 9.41 5.02
N ARG A 4 0.55 10.44 5.75
CA ARG A 4 -0.84 10.89 5.95
C ARG A 4 -1.38 11.59 4.70
N PRO A 5 -2.50 11.12 4.11
CA PRO A 5 -3.17 11.83 3.03
C PRO A 5 -3.90 13.07 3.55
N GLN A 6 -4.10 14.06 2.68
CA GLN A 6 -4.94 15.23 2.96
C GLN A 6 -6.43 14.90 2.94
N LYS A 7 -6.83 13.90 2.12
CA LYS A 7 -8.22 13.47 1.98
C LYS A 7 -8.28 11.98 1.74
N VAL A 8 -9.30 11.35 2.33
CA VAL A 8 -9.65 9.94 2.14
C VAL A 8 -11.09 9.85 1.67
N GLU A 9 -11.34 9.16 0.56
CA GLU A 9 -12.67 8.90 0.02
C GLU A 9 -12.84 7.40 -0.21
N ALA A 10 -13.85 6.81 0.41
CA ALA A 10 -14.11 5.38 0.34
C ALA A 10 -15.49 5.07 -0.22
N GLN A 11 -15.55 4.09 -1.11
CA GLN A 11 -16.78 3.50 -1.63
C GLN A 11 -16.69 1.98 -1.56
N GLY A 12 -17.77 1.33 -1.23
CA GLY A 12 -17.76 -0.13 -1.15
C GLY A 12 -19.14 -0.72 -0.85
N ILE A 13 -19.17 -2.03 -0.85
CA ILE A 13 -20.36 -2.80 -0.51
C ILE A 13 -20.16 -3.53 0.82
N ARG A 14 -21.23 -3.58 1.62
CA ARG A 14 -21.25 -4.36 2.86
C ARG A 14 -21.86 -5.74 2.58
N LEU A 15 -21.32 -6.72 3.27
CA LEU A 15 -21.91 -8.07 3.32
C LEU A 15 -23.15 -8.08 4.23
N HIS A 16 -23.93 -9.16 4.15
CA HIS A 16 -25.10 -9.36 5.03
C HIS A 16 -24.75 -9.39 6.52
N THR A 17 -23.50 -9.68 6.86
CA THR A 17 -22.95 -9.64 8.23
C THR A 17 -22.69 -8.22 8.75
N GLY A 18 -22.80 -7.19 7.88
CA GLY A 18 -22.52 -5.80 8.23
C GLY A 18 -21.09 -5.36 8.01
N VAL A 19 -20.15 -6.28 7.73
CA VAL A 19 -18.77 -5.93 7.40
C VAL A 19 -18.60 -5.55 5.93
N ASP A 20 -17.54 -4.84 5.60
CA ASP A 20 -17.16 -4.51 4.24
C ASP A 20 -16.82 -5.77 3.43
N GLY A 21 -17.35 -5.88 2.22
CA GLY A 21 -17.12 -7.00 1.31
C GLY A 21 -16.05 -6.69 0.27
N GLN A 22 -16.19 -5.54 -0.38
CA GLN A 22 -15.18 -5.01 -1.29
C GLN A 22 -15.36 -3.50 -1.42
N GLY A 23 -14.32 -2.81 -1.85
CA GLY A 23 -14.38 -1.37 -2.03
C GLY A 23 -13.16 -0.81 -2.73
N ALA A 24 -13.24 0.51 -2.93
CA ALA A 24 -12.17 1.36 -3.41
C ALA A 24 -11.95 2.48 -2.41
N VAL A 25 -10.71 2.83 -2.17
CA VAL A 25 -10.31 3.96 -1.35
C VAL A 25 -9.39 4.85 -2.15
N ASN A 26 -9.75 6.12 -2.28
CA ASN A 26 -8.93 7.13 -2.94
C ASN A 26 -8.28 8.02 -1.88
N PHE A 27 -6.99 8.22 -2.01
CA PHE A 27 -6.18 9.11 -1.19
C PHE A 27 -5.70 10.28 -2.01
N GLN A 28 -5.88 11.48 -1.48
CA GLN A 28 -5.33 12.70 -2.05
C GLN A 28 -4.19 13.22 -1.18
N TYR A 29 -3.06 13.50 -1.80
CA TYR A 29 -1.91 14.18 -1.24
C TYR A 29 -1.72 15.52 -1.94
N GLU A 30 -0.68 16.27 -1.61
CA GLU A 30 -0.40 17.58 -2.21
C GLU A 30 -0.06 17.46 -3.71
N ASP A 31 0.78 16.50 -4.05
CA ASP A 31 1.39 16.34 -5.37
C ASP A 31 1.08 14.97 -6.03
N MET A 32 0.29 14.12 -5.36
CA MET A 32 -0.06 12.81 -5.90
C MET A 32 -1.42 12.33 -5.39
N ASN A 33 -1.92 11.28 -6.01
CA ASN A 33 -3.07 10.51 -5.54
C ASN A 33 -2.74 9.01 -5.52
N ALA A 34 -3.48 8.26 -4.72
CA ALA A 34 -3.41 6.81 -4.73
C ALA A 34 -4.82 6.21 -4.66
N THR A 35 -5.01 5.06 -5.31
CA THR A 35 -6.24 4.29 -5.26
C THR A 35 -5.93 2.88 -4.79
N VAL A 36 -6.64 2.44 -3.77
CA VAL A 36 -6.55 1.07 -3.24
C VAL A 36 -7.87 0.35 -3.52
N LEU A 37 -7.78 -0.76 -4.23
CA LEU A 37 -8.88 -1.69 -4.40
C LEU A 37 -8.71 -2.86 -3.44
N TYR A 38 -9.76 -3.22 -2.74
CA TYR A 38 -9.74 -4.37 -1.84
C TYR A 38 -11.00 -5.22 -1.97
N SER A 39 -10.89 -6.51 -1.73
CA SER A 39 -12.03 -7.43 -1.74
C SER A 39 -11.82 -8.61 -0.81
N LYS A 40 -12.87 -8.96 -0.07
CA LYS A 40 -13.02 -10.21 0.69
C LYS A 40 -13.87 -11.24 -0.08
N ILE A 41 -14.38 -10.83 -1.26
CA ILE A 41 -15.32 -11.63 -2.07
C ILE A 41 -14.61 -12.28 -3.26
N ALA A 42 -13.64 -11.58 -3.85
CA ALA A 42 -12.95 -12.00 -5.07
C ALA A 42 -11.45 -11.70 -4.98
N ASN A 43 -10.67 -12.45 -5.75
CA ASN A 43 -9.25 -12.19 -5.94
C ASN A 43 -9.04 -11.26 -7.14
N SER A 44 -8.11 -10.31 -7.01
CA SER A 44 -7.66 -9.47 -8.12
C SER A 44 -6.44 -10.10 -8.80
N SER A 45 -6.39 -9.99 -10.11
CA SER A 45 -5.20 -10.30 -10.93
C SER A 45 -4.41 -9.03 -11.30
N LEU A 46 -4.86 -7.85 -10.86
CA LEU A 46 -4.18 -6.59 -11.14
C LEU A 46 -2.90 -6.49 -10.31
N PRO A 47 -1.78 -6.09 -10.92
CA PRO A 47 -0.58 -5.74 -10.19
C PRO A 47 -0.77 -4.44 -9.40
N THR A 48 0.18 -4.14 -8.53
CA THR A 48 0.32 -2.80 -7.98
C THR A 48 1.20 -1.98 -8.91
N GLU A 49 0.76 -0.77 -9.24
CA GLU A 49 1.50 0.14 -10.10
C GLU A 49 1.74 1.47 -9.39
N ILE A 50 2.95 2.00 -9.53
CA ILE A 50 3.34 3.36 -9.10
C ILE A 50 3.78 4.11 -10.34
N GLU A 51 2.94 5.05 -10.77
CA GLU A 51 3.20 5.90 -11.93
C GLU A 51 4.03 7.12 -11.51
N GLY A 52 5.14 7.34 -12.17
CA GLY A 52 6.05 8.45 -11.90
C GLY A 52 6.48 9.18 -13.18
N GLU A 53 7.03 10.38 -13.01
CA GLU A 53 7.49 11.22 -14.12
C GLU A 53 8.58 10.57 -14.98
N LYS A 54 9.39 9.71 -14.39
CA LYS A 54 10.50 9.02 -15.06
C LYS A 54 10.14 7.64 -15.61
N GLY A 55 9.00 7.10 -15.21
CA GLY A 55 8.55 5.76 -15.55
C GLY A 55 7.69 5.15 -14.44
N ASN A 56 7.25 3.94 -14.65
CA ASN A 56 6.35 3.22 -13.77
C ASN A 56 7.07 2.07 -13.06
N LEU A 57 6.69 1.83 -11.81
CA LEU A 57 7.07 0.62 -11.08
C LEU A 57 5.88 -0.32 -11.06
N ILE A 58 6.11 -1.57 -11.47
CA ILE A 58 5.11 -2.63 -11.41
C ILE A 58 5.54 -3.63 -10.36
N LEU A 59 4.70 -3.84 -9.36
CA LEU A 59 4.91 -4.78 -8.27
C LEU A 59 3.90 -5.92 -8.40
N ASP A 60 4.34 -7.17 -8.21
CA ASP A 60 3.43 -8.33 -8.24
C ASP A 60 2.38 -8.26 -7.11
N LYS A 61 2.80 -7.87 -5.91
CA LYS A 61 1.92 -7.71 -4.73
C LYS A 61 2.48 -6.66 -3.79
N ILE A 62 1.63 -5.78 -3.29
CA ILE A 62 2.07 -4.73 -2.36
C ILE A 62 2.44 -5.25 -0.98
N HIS A 63 1.81 -6.32 -0.50
CA HIS A 63 1.98 -6.83 0.87
C HIS A 63 3.12 -7.84 1.03
N ILE A 64 3.47 -8.56 -0.03
CA ILE A 64 4.65 -9.42 -0.12
C ILE A 64 5.17 -9.29 -1.55
N THR A 65 6.05 -8.34 -1.76
CA THR A 65 6.60 -8.03 -3.08
C THR A 65 7.77 -8.96 -3.38
N ASN A 66 7.65 -9.78 -4.44
CA ASN A 66 8.72 -10.65 -4.92
C ASN A 66 9.38 -10.09 -6.17
N THR A 67 8.63 -9.35 -6.98
CA THR A 67 9.15 -8.73 -8.20
C THR A 67 8.78 -7.25 -8.25
N VAL A 68 9.75 -6.44 -8.67
CA VAL A 68 9.56 -5.03 -8.98
C VAL A 68 10.21 -4.77 -10.32
N ASP A 69 9.41 -4.38 -11.29
CA ASP A 69 9.88 -4.02 -12.62
C ASP A 69 9.74 -2.51 -12.83
N PHE A 70 10.79 -1.88 -13.31
CA PHE A 70 10.78 -0.49 -13.73
C PHE A 70 10.60 -0.39 -15.23
N ILE A 71 9.58 0.34 -15.66
CA ILE A 71 9.29 0.63 -17.07
C ILE A 71 9.59 2.12 -17.29
N PRO A 72 10.70 2.47 -18.00
CA PRO A 72 11.04 3.87 -18.28
C PRO A 72 9.96 4.58 -19.10
N ARG A 73 9.73 5.86 -18.79
CA ARG A 73 8.80 6.69 -19.57
C ARG A 73 9.34 6.91 -20.99
N GLN A 74 8.51 6.67 -21.99
CA GLN A 74 8.82 7.05 -23.37
C GLN A 74 8.61 8.55 -23.56
N VAL A 75 9.62 9.23 -24.09
CA VAL A 75 9.49 10.61 -24.56
C VAL A 75 9.09 10.56 -26.04
N VAL A 76 7.84 10.87 -26.33
CA VAL A 76 7.32 10.92 -27.69
C VAL A 76 8.08 12.00 -28.48
N GLY A 77 8.72 11.64 -29.60
CA GLY A 77 9.35 12.57 -30.54
C GLY A 77 10.88 12.48 -30.69
N GLN A 78 11.58 11.67 -29.94
CA GLN A 78 12.99 11.35 -30.22
C GLN A 78 13.06 9.98 -30.89
N GLY A 79 13.18 9.95 -32.19
CA GLY A 79 13.15 8.85 -33.16
C GLY A 79 13.90 7.54 -32.89
N GLN A 80 13.80 7.02 -31.71
CA GLN A 80 14.10 5.65 -31.39
C GLN A 80 12.93 5.10 -30.53
N GLU A 81 12.16 4.20 -31.12
CA GLU A 81 11.35 3.25 -30.40
C GLU A 81 12.29 2.36 -29.55
N GLN A 82 12.84 2.90 -28.48
CA GLN A 82 13.34 2.04 -27.41
C GLN A 82 12.12 1.36 -26.83
N ALA A 83 11.97 0.08 -27.15
CA ALA A 83 10.95 -0.74 -26.55
C ALA A 83 10.93 -0.48 -25.04
N ASN A 84 9.72 -0.34 -24.47
CA ASN A 84 9.49 -0.31 -23.02
C ASN A 84 9.92 -1.66 -22.43
N ILE A 85 11.23 -1.89 -22.35
CA ILE A 85 11.75 -3.14 -21.78
C ILE A 85 11.75 -2.97 -20.27
N PRO A 86 10.90 -3.73 -19.56
CA PRO A 86 10.92 -3.73 -18.11
C PRO A 86 12.31 -4.13 -17.60
N HIS A 87 12.82 -3.40 -16.64
CA HIS A 87 14.03 -3.75 -15.91
C HIS A 87 13.64 -4.22 -14.52
N SER A 88 13.93 -5.47 -14.20
CA SER A 88 13.73 -5.97 -12.84
C SER A 88 14.71 -5.26 -11.89
N ILE A 89 14.16 -4.59 -10.89
CA ILE A 89 14.91 -3.89 -9.85
C ILE A 89 14.58 -4.46 -8.47
N GLY A 90 13.77 -5.52 -8.43
CA GLY A 90 13.33 -6.15 -7.20
C GLY A 90 14.48 -6.85 -6.48
N VAL A 91 14.46 -6.79 -5.16
CA VAL A 91 15.34 -7.57 -4.30
C VAL A 91 14.59 -8.80 -3.84
N SER A 92 15.12 -9.99 -4.17
CA SER A 92 14.55 -11.23 -3.65
C SER A 92 14.69 -11.28 -2.14
N LEU A 93 13.60 -11.56 -1.45
CA LEU A 93 13.63 -11.81 -0.01
C LEU A 93 14.27 -13.19 0.23
N GLU A 94 15.42 -13.21 0.89
CA GLU A 94 16.11 -14.46 1.23
C GLU A 94 15.42 -15.25 2.33
N LYS A 95 14.62 -14.58 3.15
CA LYS A 95 13.94 -15.13 4.32
C LYS A 95 12.47 -14.74 4.36
N SER A 96 11.71 -15.44 5.19
CA SER A 96 10.31 -15.09 5.45
C SER A 96 10.17 -13.63 5.91
N PRO A 97 9.11 -12.91 5.52
CA PRO A 97 8.80 -11.57 6.02
C PRO A 97 8.84 -11.46 7.54
N TYR A 98 8.35 -12.46 8.26
CA TYR A 98 8.39 -12.52 9.73
C TYR A 98 9.81 -12.52 10.31
N TYR A 99 10.78 -13.03 9.57
CA TYR A 99 12.18 -12.98 10.01
C TYR A 99 12.66 -11.53 10.16
N TYR A 100 12.35 -10.69 9.19
CA TYR A 100 12.78 -9.27 9.20
C TYR A 100 12.10 -8.49 10.30
N GLU A 101 10.82 -8.77 10.56
CA GLU A 101 10.06 -8.17 11.66
C GLU A 101 10.66 -8.51 13.02
N ILE A 102 10.93 -9.81 13.27
CA ILE A 102 11.53 -10.29 14.52
C ILE A 102 12.95 -9.76 14.68
N ALA A 103 13.76 -9.75 13.60
CA ALA A 103 15.12 -9.25 13.64
C ALA A 103 15.17 -7.75 13.99
N GLU A 104 14.27 -6.93 13.41
CA GLU A 104 14.16 -5.52 13.78
C GLU A 104 13.77 -5.35 15.25
N PHE A 105 12.79 -6.12 15.73
CA PHE A 105 12.38 -6.09 17.13
C PHE A 105 13.52 -6.41 18.10
N ILE A 106 14.29 -7.47 17.83
CA ILE A 106 15.47 -7.85 18.64
C ILE A 106 16.53 -6.73 18.64
N ASN A 107 16.81 -6.19 17.45
CA ASN A 107 17.80 -5.12 17.28
C ASN A 107 17.40 -3.85 18.07
N LEU A 108 16.12 -3.50 18.10
CA LEU A 108 15.62 -2.38 18.91
C LEU A 108 15.85 -2.62 20.41
N ILE A 109 15.56 -3.82 20.92
CA ILE A 109 15.81 -4.18 22.33
C ILE A 109 17.29 -4.06 22.66
N GLU A 110 18.17 -4.63 21.82
CA GLU A 110 19.62 -4.58 22.00
C GLU A 110 20.18 -3.15 22.01
N GLN A 111 19.57 -2.24 21.22
CA GLN A 111 19.93 -0.83 21.18
C GLN A 111 19.24 0.03 22.24
N GLY A 112 18.34 -0.53 23.06
CA GLY A 112 17.55 0.20 24.03
C GLY A 112 16.56 1.19 23.40
N LYS A 113 16.18 0.96 22.15
CA LYS A 113 15.21 1.78 21.42
C LYS A 113 13.79 1.25 21.67
N GLN A 114 12.82 2.16 21.69
CA GLN A 114 11.41 1.85 21.90
C GLN A 114 10.58 1.91 20.62
N GLU A 115 11.17 2.40 19.52
CA GLU A 115 10.47 2.63 18.25
C GLU A 115 11.40 2.33 17.08
N SER A 116 10.82 1.70 16.04
CA SER A 116 11.51 1.45 14.78
C SER A 116 11.48 2.68 13.88
N SER A 117 12.61 2.95 13.22
CA SER A 117 12.65 3.93 12.13
C SER A 117 12.04 3.42 10.82
N VAL A 118 11.82 2.10 10.71
CA VAL A 118 11.19 1.46 9.54
C VAL A 118 9.67 1.57 9.63
N ASN A 119 9.12 1.28 10.82
CA ASN A 119 7.69 1.42 11.09
C ASN A 119 7.46 2.10 12.44
N SER A 120 7.29 3.40 12.40
CA SER A 120 7.10 4.24 13.59
C SER A 120 5.69 4.11 14.17
N TRP A 121 5.53 4.56 15.43
CA TRP A 121 4.22 4.67 16.05
C TRP A 121 3.29 5.60 15.27
N GLU A 122 3.84 6.69 14.71
CA GLU A 122 3.07 7.60 13.85
C GLU A 122 2.55 6.88 12.61
N ASN A 123 3.35 6.07 11.94
CA ASN A 123 2.91 5.28 10.79
C ASN A 123 1.77 4.32 11.15
N SER A 124 1.87 3.68 12.31
CA SER A 124 0.82 2.79 12.81
C SER A 124 -0.46 3.55 13.13
N LEU A 125 -0.35 4.70 13.79
CA LEU A 125 -1.48 5.56 14.14
C LEU A 125 -2.19 6.09 12.90
N VAL A 126 -1.43 6.63 11.94
CA VAL A 126 -1.98 7.12 10.65
C VAL A 126 -2.72 6.00 9.91
N THR A 127 -2.19 4.78 9.92
CA THR A 127 -2.86 3.63 9.29
C THR A 127 -4.20 3.34 9.96
N MET A 128 -4.25 3.33 11.29
CA MET A 128 -5.49 3.10 12.04
C MET A 128 -6.52 4.20 11.81
N GLU A 129 -6.10 5.46 11.81
CA GLU A 129 -6.99 6.61 11.54
C GLU A 129 -7.59 6.56 10.13
N ILE A 130 -6.79 6.18 9.13
CA ILE A 130 -7.28 5.96 7.75
C ILE A 130 -8.33 4.84 7.74
N MET A 131 -8.05 3.72 8.39
CA MET A 131 -8.98 2.58 8.46
C MET A 131 -10.30 2.97 9.15
N ASP A 132 -10.22 3.76 10.22
CA ASP A 132 -11.41 4.24 10.93
C ASP A 132 -12.23 5.21 10.06
N GLU A 133 -11.59 6.10 9.33
CA GLU A 133 -12.29 7.00 8.41
C GLU A 133 -12.96 6.23 7.26
N VAL A 134 -12.28 5.23 6.68
CA VAL A 134 -12.87 4.34 5.66
C VAL A 134 -14.08 3.59 6.21
N ARG A 135 -13.97 2.99 7.40
CA ARG A 135 -15.09 2.28 8.05
C ARG A 135 -16.28 3.20 8.28
N LYS A 136 -16.03 4.43 8.76
CA LYS A 136 -17.05 5.45 8.98
C LYS A 136 -17.79 5.80 7.69
N GLN A 137 -17.08 6.03 6.59
CA GLN A 137 -17.69 6.34 5.29
C GLN A 137 -18.50 5.17 4.74
N LEU A 138 -18.05 3.94 4.94
CA LEU A 138 -18.77 2.73 4.52
C LEU A 138 -19.92 2.35 5.45
N GLY A 139 -20.05 3.01 6.61
CA GLY A 139 -21.06 2.69 7.62
C GLY A 139 -20.83 1.33 8.29
N VAL A 140 -19.60 0.83 8.31
CA VAL A 140 -19.22 -0.39 9.04
C VAL A 140 -19.05 -0.06 10.51
N ARG A 141 -19.80 -0.77 11.36
CA ARG A 141 -19.75 -0.60 12.83
C ARG A 141 -19.51 -1.94 13.49
N TYR A 142 -18.62 -1.94 14.46
CA TYR A 142 -18.37 -3.10 15.32
C TYR A 142 -19.02 -2.88 16.70
N PRO A 143 -19.24 -3.94 17.48
CA PRO A 143 -19.80 -3.82 18.81
C PRO A 143 -19.04 -2.86 19.72
N ALA A 144 -17.72 -2.78 19.59
CA ALA A 144 -16.88 -1.84 20.35
C ALA A 144 -17.11 -0.36 19.98
N ASP A 145 -17.67 -0.07 18.82
CA ASP A 145 -17.98 1.31 18.39
C ASP A 145 -19.30 1.84 19.01
N LEU A 146 -20.01 1.00 19.78
CA LEU A 146 -21.32 1.29 20.37
C LEU A 146 -21.26 1.55 21.89
N ILE A 147 -20.05 1.59 22.46
CA ILE A 147 -19.82 1.76 23.90
C ILE A 147 -19.52 3.22 24.24
#